data_8e8ed36f716a164d9ef13e52cd25f2a3
#
_entry.id   8e8ed36f716a164d9ef13e52cd25f2a3
#
_cell.length_a   1.000
_cell.length_b   1.000
_cell.length_c   1.000
_cell.angle_alpha   90.00
_cell.angle_beta   90.00
_cell.angle_gamma   90.00
#
_symmetry.space_group_name_H-M   'P 1'
#
loop_
_entity.id
_entity.type
_entity.pdbx_description
1 polymer ?
#
loop_
_entity_poly.entity_id
_entity_poly.type
_entity_poly.pdbx_seq_one_letter_code
_entity_poly.pdbx_strand_id
1 'polypeptide(L)'
;MEQYKQEFIEFMVDSQVLKFGEFTLKSGRKSPFFMNAGAYVTGAQLKKLGEYYAKAIHEHYGDDFDVLFGPAYKGIPLSVATTIAFSELYGKEIRYCSNRKEVKDHGDTGILLGSKIKDGDKVVIIEDVTTSGKSIEETFPIIKAQGDVEIIGLMVSLNRMERGLTSNCLLYTSDAADEEDSVD
;
A
#
# COMPACT_ATOMS: atom_id res chain seq x y z
N MET A 1 -16.57 13.78 3.28
CA MET A 1 -15.25 13.31 2.74
C MET A 1 -14.22 14.34 3.15
N GLU A 2 -13.10 13.92 3.72
CA GLU A 2 -12.04 14.84 4.10
C GLU A 2 -11.47 15.54 2.87
N GLN A 3 -11.05 16.79 3.05
CA GLN A 3 -10.62 17.65 1.95
C GLN A 3 -9.45 17.02 1.16
N TYR A 4 -8.45 16.46 1.83
CA TYR A 4 -7.30 15.86 1.14
C TYR A 4 -7.67 14.63 0.29
N LYS A 5 -8.73 13.89 0.66
CA LYS A 5 -9.22 12.74 -0.13
C LYS A 5 -9.86 13.22 -1.44
N GLN A 6 -10.60 14.35 -1.38
CA GLN A 6 -11.15 14.97 -2.58
C GLN A 6 -10.03 15.48 -3.50
N GLU A 7 -9.08 16.22 -2.94
CA GLU A 7 -7.91 16.71 -3.67
C GLU A 7 -7.10 15.56 -4.30
N PHE A 8 -7.00 14.42 -3.60
CA PHE A 8 -6.32 13.24 -4.11
C PHE A 8 -7.05 12.63 -5.30
N ILE A 9 -8.39 12.55 -5.27
CA ILE A 9 -9.18 12.06 -6.41
C ILE A 9 -8.99 12.96 -7.62
N GLU A 10 -9.06 14.28 -7.45
CA GLU A 10 -8.79 15.27 -8.51
C GLU A 10 -7.38 15.09 -9.08
N PHE A 11 -6.38 14.95 -8.21
CA PHE A 11 -5.00 14.70 -8.61
C PHE A 11 -4.84 13.40 -9.41
N MET A 12 -5.54 12.32 -9.06
CA MET A 12 -5.52 11.07 -9.83
C MET A 12 -6.10 11.25 -11.23
N VAL A 13 -7.17 12.03 -11.37
CA VAL A 13 -7.79 12.34 -12.66
C VAL A 13 -6.87 13.21 -13.52
N ASP A 14 -6.36 14.31 -12.97
CA ASP A 14 -5.44 15.23 -13.65
C ASP A 14 -4.16 14.54 -14.12
N SER A 15 -3.66 13.60 -13.31
CA SER A 15 -2.49 12.78 -13.64
C SER A 15 -2.79 11.65 -14.64
N GLN A 16 -4.02 11.53 -15.14
CA GLN A 16 -4.45 10.45 -16.03
C GLN A 16 -4.30 9.03 -15.43
N VAL A 17 -4.22 8.94 -14.12
CA VAL A 17 -4.12 7.69 -13.35
C VAL A 17 -5.49 7.07 -13.16
N LEU A 18 -6.50 7.88 -12.82
CA LEU A 18 -7.89 7.48 -12.70
C LEU A 18 -8.67 7.97 -13.92
N LYS A 19 -9.34 7.05 -14.61
CA LYS A 19 -10.16 7.33 -15.81
C LYS A 19 -11.54 6.73 -15.63
N PHE A 20 -12.56 7.45 -16.09
CA PHE A 20 -13.93 7.01 -16.12
C PHE A 20 -14.34 6.61 -17.54
N GLY A 21 -15.18 5.58 -17.67
CA GLY A 21 -15.63 5.03 -18.94
C GLY A 21 -15.99 3.55 -18.83
N GLU A 22 -16.17 2.88 -19.96
CA GLU A 22 -16.36 1.43 -19.99
C GLU A 22 -15.03 0.71 -20.16
N PHE A 23 -14.63 -0.04 -19.15
CA PHE A 23 -13.41 -0.84 -19.16
C PHE A 23 -13.70 -2.31 -18.93
N THR A 24 -12.95 -3.17 -19.59
CA THR A 24 -12.93 -4.60 -19.28
C THR A 24 -11.63 -4.93 -18.54
N LEU A 25 -11.75 -5.37 -17.29
CA LEU A 25 -10.62 -5.73 -16.46
C LEU A 25 -9.99 -7.04 -16.92
N LYS A 26 -8.78 -7.34 -16.42
CA LYS A 26 -8.10 -8.64 -16.67
C LYS A 26 -8.92 -9.84 -16.22
N SER A 27 -9.79 -9.65 -15.22
CA SER A 27 -10.75 -10.66 -14.76
C SER A 27 -11.94 -10.89 -15.73
N GLY A 28 -12.04 -10.11 -16.80
CA GLY A 28 -13.20 -10.10 -17.72
C GLY A 28 -14.40 -9.25 -17.22
N ARG A 29 -14.33 -8.72 -16.00
CA ARG A 29 -15.41 -7.88 -15.44
C ARG A 29 -15.45 -6.51 -16.09
N LYS A 30 -16.67 -5.98 -16.26
CA LYS A 30 -16.88 -4.59 -16.67
C LYS A 30 -16.69 -3.66 -15.48
N SER A 31 -16.04 -2.52 -15.72
CA SER A 31 -15.80 -1.48 -14.71
C SER A 31 -16.10 -0.11 -15.31
N PRO A 32 -16.76 0.80 -14.57
CA PRO A 32 -16.99 2.17 -15.00
C PRO A 32 -15.77 3.07 -14.81
N PHE A 33 -14.69 2.54 -14.26
CA PHE A 33 -13.42 3.26 -14.07
C PHE A 33 -12.23 2.33 -14.24
N PHE A 34 -11.09 2.93 -14.52
CA PHE A 34 -9.80 2.26 -14.59
C PHE A 34 -8.73 3.08 -13.86
N MET A 35 -7.93 2.43 -13.04
CA MET A 35 -6.80 3.06 -12.37
C MET A 35 -5.49 2.39 -12.80
N ASN A 36 -4.50 3.23 -13.15
CA ASN A 36 -3.15 2.78 -13.47
C ASN A 36 -2.11 3.67 -12.78
N ALA A 37 -1.66 3.27 -11.62
CA ALA A 37 -0.62 4.01 -10.87
C ALA A 37 0.74 4.08 -11.60
N GLY A 38 0.97 3.26 -12.63
CA GLY A 38 2.14 3.39 -13.49
C GLY A 38 2.17 4.66 -14.35
N ALA A 39 1.08 5.46 -14.35
CA ALA A 39 1.04 6.75 -15.02
C ALA A 39 1.65 7.90 -14.18
N TYR A 40 1.99 7.68 -12.92
CA TYR A 40 2.81 8.62 -12.15
C TYR A 40 4.28 8.50 -12.58
N VAL A 41 4.71 9.38 -13.48
CA VAL A 41 6.04 9.27 -14.12
C VAL A 41 6.96 10.46 -13.87
N THR A 42 6.43 11.55 -13.28
CA THR A 42 7.24 12.75 -12.99
C THR A 42 7.55 12.88 -11.51
N GLY A 43 8.66 13.55 -11.19
CA GLY A 43 9.02 13.85 -9.80
C GLY A 43 7.95 14.64 -9.06
N ALA A 44 7.30 15.60 -9.73
CA ALA A 44 6.20 16.37 -9.15
C ALA A 44 5.00 15.51 -8.79
N GLN A 45 4.64 14.55 -9.66
CA GLN A 45 3.57 13.60 -9.38
C GLN A 45 3.93 12.66 -8.24
N LEU A 46 5.15 12.12 -8.21
CA LEU A 46 5.61 11.22 -7.14
C LEU A 46 5.69 11.94 -5.79
N LYS A 47 6.18 13.19 -5.76
CA LYS A 47 6.18 14.01 -4.55
C LYS A 47 4.77 14.17 -4.01
N LYS A 48 3.82 14.62 -4.85
CA LYS A 48 2.43 14.86 -4.44
C LYS A 48 1.73 13.58 -4.02
N LEU A 49 1.98 12.46 -4.71
CA LEU A 49 1.49 11.14 -4.33
C LEU A 49 1.98 10.75 -2.93
N GLY A 50 3.28 10.90 -2.65
CA GLY A 50 3.86 10.64 -1.34
C GLY A 50 3.23 11.50 -0.24
N GLU A 51 2.97 12.79 -0.50
CA GLU A 51 2.30 13.69 0.44
C GLU A 51 0.88 13.23 0.79
N TYR A 52 0.08 12.77 -0.18
CA TYR A 52 -1.27 12.26 0.09
C TYR A 52 -1.24 10.97 0.91
N TYR A 53 -0.34 10.05 0.59
CA TYR A 53 -0.17 8.83 1.38
C TYR A 53 0.31 9.12 2.79
N ALA A 54 1.28 10.03 2.95
CA ALA A 54 1.78 10.43 4.27
C ALA A 54 0.67 11.04 5.13
N LYS A 55 -0.19 11.90 4.57
CA LYS A 55 -1.35 12.47 5.27
C LYS A 55 -2.33 11.38 5.70
N ALA A 56 -2.68 10.45 4.80
CA ALA A 56 -3.61 9.38 5.10
C ALA A 56 -3.06 8.42 6.18
N ILE A 57 -1.78 8.07 6.09
CA ILE A 57 -1.12 7.21 7.08
C ILE A 57 -1.09 7.90 8.44
N HIS A 58 -0.69 9.18 8.49
CA HIS A 58 -0.64 9.93 9.74
C HIS A 58 -2.04 10.07 10.38
N GLU A 59 -3.08 10.27 9.59
CA GLU A 59 -4.45 10.36 10.09
C GLU A 59 -4.95 9.05 10.70
N HIS A 60 -4.58 7.89 10.11
CA HIS A 60 -5.13 6.60 10.53
C HIS A 60 -4.25 5.85 11.52
N TYR A 61 -2.94 6.01 11.42
CA TYR A 61 -1.96 5.27 12.24
C TYR A 61 -1.08 6.19 13.11
N GLY A 62 -1.19 7.52 12.96
CA GLY A 62 -0.32 8.47 13.66
C GLY A 62 1.15 8.32 13.28
N ASP A 63 2.02 8.47 14.28
CA ASP A 63 3.49 8.38 14.14
C ASP A 63 4.06 7.10 14.75
N ASP A 64 3.22 6.21 15.29
CA ASP A 64 3.65 5.04 16.04
C ASP A 64 3.87 3.82 15.13
N PHE A 65 4.76 3.99 14.15
CA PHE A 65 5.25 2.90 13.30
C PHE A 65 6.67 3.18 12.82
N ASP A 66 7.36 2.14 12.37
CA ASP A 66 8.79 2.16 12.09
C ASP A 66 9.12 2.00 10.60
N VAL A 67 8.30 1.24 9.88
CA VAL A 67 8.59 0.83 8.50
C VAL A 67 7.37 0.97 7.60
N LEU A 68 7.58 1.58 6.44
CA LEU A 68 6.67 1.47 5.29
C LEU A 68 7.15 0.34 4.38
N PHE A 69 6.31 -0.67 4.21
CA PHE A 69 6.61 -1.78 3.32
C PHE A 69 5.84 -1.66 2.00
N GLY A 70 6.58 -1.45 0.92
CA GLY A 70 6.01 -1.37 -0.44
C GLY A 70 6.33 -2.60 -1.27
N PRO A 71 5.36 -3.49 -1.54
CA PRO A 71 5.60 -4.69 -2.35
C PRO A 71 6.09 -4.36 -3.77
N ALA A 72 7.07 -5.13 -4.27
CA ALA A 72 7.61 -4.94 -5.59
C ALA A 72 6.53 -5.23 -6.68
N TYR A 73 6.48 -4.43 -7.74
CA TYR A 73 7.46 -3.37 -8.08
C TYR A 73 6.92 -1.97 -7.83
N LYS A 74 5.61 -1.73 -7.93
CA LYS A 74 5.00 -0.40 -7.80
C LYS A 74 5.06 0.16 -6.38
N GLY A 75 5.04 -0.71 -5.38
CA GLY A 75 5.19 -0.32 -3.99
C GLY A 75 6.56 0.29 -3.67
N ILE A 76 7.61 -0.02 -4.45
CA ILE A 76 8.96 0.51 -4.22
C ILE A 76 8.99 2.04 -4.35
N PRO A 77 8.68 2.65 -5.51
CA PRO A 77 8.69 4.11 -5.63
C PRO A 77 7.65 4.77 -4.71
N LEU A 78 6.53 4.11 -4.46
CA LEU A 78 5.49 4.60 -3.58
C LEU A 78 5.98 4.70 -2.12
N SER A 79 6.60 3.65 -1.59
CA SER A 79 7.14 3.66 -0.23
C SER A 79 8.26 4.67 -0.06
N VAL A 80 9.15 4.82 -1.05
CA VAL A 80 10.21 5.83 -1.02
C VAL A 80 9.65 7.24 -1.02
N ALA A 81 8.72 7.56 -1.94
CA ALA A 81 8.10 8.88 -2.00
C ALA A 81 7.34 9.23 -0.72
N THR A 82 6.61 8.25 -0.15
CA THR A 82 5.85 8.45 1.09
C THR A 82 6.77 8.64 2.29
N THR A 83 7.88 7.89 2.38
CA THR A 83 8.86 8.05 3.47
C THR A 83 9.48 9.44 3.46
N ILE A 84 9.85 9.95 2.27
CA ILE A 84 10.37 11.32 2.11
C ILE A 84 9.31 12.35 2.56
N ALA A 85 8.08 12.20 2.08
CA ALA A 85 6.99 13.12 2.42
C ALA A 85 6.65 13.10 3.92
N PHE A 86 6.72 11.93 4.55
CA PHE A 86 6.45 11.80 5.98
C PHE A 86 7.50 12.53 6.83
N SER A 87 8.78 12.43 6.46
CA SER A 87 9.86 13.19 7.09
C SER A 87 9.70 14.71 6.88
N GLU A 88 9.35 15.14 5.65
CA GLU A 88 9.12 16.56 5.37
C GLU A 88 7.91 17.15 6.12
N LEU A 89 6.79 16.42 6.20
CA LEU A 89 5.54 16.93 6.76
C LEU A 89 5.49 16.84 8.29
N TYR A 90 6.04 15.78 8.87
CA TYR A 90 5.87 15.44 10.29
C TYR A 90 7.18 15.39 11.08
N GLY A 91 8.35 15.54 10.41
CA GLY A 91 9.65 15.48 11.06
C GLY A 91 9.99 14.10 11.64
N LYS A 92 9.25 13.07 11.26
CA LYS A 92 9.43 11.70 11.74
C LYS A 92 10.25 10.89 10.74
N GLU A 93 11.35 10.33 11.20
CA GLU A 93 12.16 9.40 10.42
C GLU A 93 11.52 8.01 10.44
N ILE A 94 11.06 7.56 9.26
CA ILE A 94 10.55 6.22 9.02
C ILE A 94 11.46 5.52 8.01
N ARG A 95 11.55 4.20 8.10
CA ARG A 95 12.34 3.40 7.17
C ARG A 95 11.44 2.85 6.06
N TYR A 96 11.93 2.80 4.82
CA TYR A 96 11.24 2.06 3.78
C TYR A 96 11.84 0.66 3.64
N CYS A 97 10.99 -0.28 3.27
CA CYS A 97 11.36 -1.65 2.93
C CYS A 97 10.51 -2.13 1.76
N SER A 98 11.06 -3.03 0.97
CA SER A 98 10.36 -3.70 -0.14
C SER A 98 10.91 -5.11 -0.29
N ASN A 99 10.14 -5.99 -0.90
CA ASN A 99 10.66 -7.31 -1.28
C ASN A 99 11.28 -7.26 -2.68
N ARG A 100 12.14 -8.23 -2.95
CA ARG A 100 12.58 -8.58 -4.31
C ARG A 100 11.71 -9.74 -4.82
N LYS A 101 11.40 -9.76 -6.10
CA LYS A 101 10.73 -10.91 -6.73
C LYS A 101 11.71 -12.02 -7.10
N GLU A 102 12.99 -11.68 -7.20
CA GLU A 102 14.05 -12.61 -7.53
C GLU A 102 15.10 -12.60 -6.43
N VAL A 103 15.56 -13.78 -6.02
CA VAL A 103 16.66 -13.93 -5.06
C VAL A 103 17.96 -13.58 -5.76
N LYS A 104 18.74 -12.65 -5.19
CA LYS A 104 20.11 -12.38 -5.65
C LYS A 104 21.09 -13.27 -4.91
N ASP A 105 21.97 -13.91 -5.67
CA ASP A 105 23.08 -14.75 -5.20
C ASP A 105 24.42 -14.00 -5.13
N HIS A 106 24.47 -12.74 -5.61
CA HIS A 106 25.67 -11.90 -5.58
C HIS A 106 25.38 -10.49 -5.02
N GLY A 107 26.32 -9.98 -4.24
CA GLY A 107 26.26 -8.64 -3.64
C GLY A 107 25.41 -8.61 -2.39
N ASP A 108 24.48 -7.66 -2.30
CA ASP A 108 23.52 -7.54 -1.20
C ASP A 108 22.51 -8.68 -1.29
N THR A 109 22.87 -9.81 -0.66
CA THR A 109 22.08 -11.05 -0.66
C THR A 109 20.87 -10.90 0.26
N GLY A 110 19.69 -11.27 -0.24
CA GLY A 110 18.45 -11.26 0.54
C GLY A 110 17.23 -10.97 -0.30
N ILE A 111 16.09 -11.22 0.30
CA ILE A 111 14.77 -11.00 -0.32
C ILE A 111 14.25 -9.58 -0.12
N LEU A 112 14.91 -8.78 0.72
CA LEU A 112 14.50 -7.41 1.01
C LEU A 112 15.38 -6.38 0.30
N LEU A 113 14.79 -5.22 0.05
CA LEU A 113 15.39 -4.01 -0.48
C LEU A 113 15.09 -2.86 0.49
N GLY A 114 16.06 -1.96 0.68
CA GLY A 114 15.95 -0.86 1.63
C GLY A 114 16.35 -1.28 3.04
N SER A 115 15.59 -0.87 4.04
CA SER A 115 15.87 -1.19 5.44
C SER A 115 15.57 -2.66 5.76
N LYS A 116 16.36 -3.23 6.66
CA LYS A 116 15.99 -4.50 7.31
C LYS A 116 14.84 -4.26 8.29
N ILE A 117 13.94 -5.20 8.38
CA ILE A 117 12.91 -5.28 9.41
C ILE A 117 13.50 -6.00 10.61
N LYS A 118 13.16 -5.56 11.83
CA LYS A 118 13.71 -6.04 13.09
C LYS A 118 12.60 -6.45 14.03
N ASP A 119 12.94 -7.26 15.03
CA ASP A 119 12.02 -7.58 16.13
C ASP A 119 11.48 -6.30 16.80
N GLY A 120 10.19 -6.26 17.05
CA GLY A 120 9.49 -5.12 17.63
C GLY A 120 9.10 -4.02 16.65
N ASP A 121 9.49 -4.11 15.37
CA ASP A 121 9.07 -3.13 14.36
C ASP A 121 7.56 -3.19 14.11
N LYS A 122 6.95 -2.00 14.03
CA LYS A 122 5.60 -1.79 13.55
C LYS A 122 5.64 -1.42 12.07
N VAL A 123 4.92 -2.18 11.26
CA VAL A 123 4.97 -2.09 9.80
C VAL A 123 3.62 -1.67 9.23
N VAL A 124 3.60 -0.63 8.41
CA VAL A 124 2.47 -0.29 7.53
C VAL A 124 2.79 -0.76 6.12
N ILE A 125 1.92 -1.59 5.56
CA ILE A 125 2.01 -1.98 4.15
C ILE A 125 1.38 -0.89 3.28
N ILE A 126 2.00 -0.60 2.15
CA ILE A 126 1.55 0.45 1.24
C ILE A 126 1.47 -0.09 -0.20
N GLU A 127 0.30 0.05 -0.81
CA GLU A 127 0.01 -0.45 -2.16
C GLU A 127 -0.75 0.61 -2.98
N ASP A 128 -0.79 0.47 -4.30
CA ASP A 128 -1.56 1.35 -5.16
C ASP A 128 -3.05 0.97 -5.19
N VAL A 129 -3.36 -0.27 -5.53
CA VAL A 129 -4.73 -0.77 -5.69
C VAL A 129 -4.85 -2.17 -5.10
N THR A 130 -5.88 -2.38 -4.31
CA THR A 130 -6.26 -3.74 -3.91
C THR A 130 -7.49 -4.21 -4.68
N THR A 131 -7.43 -5.44 -5.19
CA THR A 131 -8.53 -6.09 -5.93
C THR A 131 -8.87 -7.42 -5.26
N SER A 132 -7.98 -8.39 -5.30
CA SER A 132 -8.16 -9.72 -4.73
C SER A 132 -7.38 -9.95 -3.42
N GLY A 133 -6.61 -8.96 -2.97
CA GLY A 133 -5.75 -9.12 -1.79
C GLY A 133 -4.50 -9.99 -1.99
N LYS A 134 -4.32 -10.58 -3.17
CA LYS A 134 -3.23 -11.52 -3.44
C LYS A 134 -1.84 -10.95 -3.12
N SER A 135 -1.60 -9.68 -3.41
CA SER A 135 -0.32 -9.02 -3.09
C SER A 135 -0.04 -9.01 -1.60
N ILE A 136 -1.09 -8.83 -0.80
CA ILE A 136 -0.98 -8.83 0.67
C ILE A 136 -0.76 -10.25 1.18
N GLU A 137 -1.47 -11.24 0.66
CA GLU A 137 -1.27 -12.66 1.00
C GLU A 137 0.16 -13.12 0.73
N GLU A 138 0.77 -12.65 -0.36
CA GLU A 138 2.17 -12.93 -0.70
C GLU A 138 3.16 -12.14 0.16
N THR A 139 2.82 -10.93 0.58
CA THR A 139 3.69 -10.00 1.31
C THR A 139 3.74 -10.30 2.80
N PHE A 140 2.60 -10.63 3.40
CA PHE A 140 2.46 -10.88 4.84
C PHE A 140 3.47 -11.90 5.38
N PRO A 141 3.62 -13.11 4.80
CA PRO A 141 4.59 -14.10 5.28
C PRO A 141 6.05 -13.63 5.11
N ILE A 142 6.34 -12.81 4.10
CA ILE A 142 7.68 -12.26 3.89
C ILE A 142 8.07 -11.34 5.05
N ILE A 143 7.16 -10.47 5.48
CA ILE A 143 7.37 -9.56 6.60
C ILE A 143 7.48 -10.34 7.90
N LYS A 144 6.56 -11.27 8.16
CA LYS A 144 6.55 -12.09 9.38
C LYS A 144 7.76 -13.00 9.52
N ALA A 145 8.37 -13.41 8.42
CA ALA A 145 9.62 -14.19 8.44
C ALA A 145 10.85 -13.40 8.89
N GLN A 146 10.76 -12.08 9.03
CA GLN A 146 11.89 -11.24 9.43
C GLN A 146 12.10 -11.20 10.95
N GLY A 147 11.09 -11.54 11.73
CA GLY A 147 11.15 -11.53 13.20
C GLY A 147 9.78 -11.35 13.84
N ASP A 148 9.78 -11.04 15.13
CA ASP A 148 8.58 -10.69 15.87
C ASP A 148 8.19 -9.25 15.54
N VAL A 149 7.35 -9.09 14.53
CA VAL A 149 6.94 -7.77 13.98
C VAL A 149 5.42 -7.64 13.99
N GLU A 150 4.96 -6.40 14.19
CA GLU A 150 3.56 -6.05 14.13
C GLU A 150 3.22 -5.41 12.79
N ILE A 151 2.28 -5.99 12.04
CA ILE A 151 1.73 -5.34 10.84
C ILE A 151 0.47 -4.60 11.28
N ILE A 152 0.58 -3.27 11.42
CA ILE A 152 -0.50 -2.43 11.98
C ILE A 152 -1.52 -1.99 10.95
N GLY A 153 -1.24 -2.14 9.65
CA GLY A 153 -2.22 -1.78 8.64
C GLY A 153 -1.73 -1.82 7.21
N LEU A 154 -2.70 -1.54 6.33
CA LEU A 154 -2.54 -1.44 4.90
C LEU A 154 -3.08 -0.10 4.42
N MET A 155 -2.28 0.67 3.69
CA MET A 155 -2.71 1.90 3.02
C MET A 155 -2.74 1.71 1.51
N VAL A 156 -3.88 2.03 0.89
CA VAL A 156 -4.08 1.94 -0.56
C VAL A 156 -4.73 3.20 -1.13
N SER A 157 -4.42 3.55 -2.38
CA SER A 157 -5.13 4.62 -3.09
C SER A 157 -6.57 4.23 -3.41
N LEU A 158 -6.79 2.98 -3.77
CA LEU A 158 -8.07 2.48 -4.20
C LEU A 158 -8.30 1.04 -3.75
N ASN A 159 -9.33 0.85 -2.94
CA ASN A 159 -9.94 -0.45 -2.73
C ASN A 159 -11.06 -0.63 -3.77
N ARG A 160 -10.92 -1.59 -4.67
CA ARG A 160 -11.93 -1.85 -5.71
C ARG A 160 -13.20 -2.47 -5.15
N MET A 161 -13.18 -2.95 -3.91
CA MET A 161 -14.31 -3.60 -3.24
C MET A 161 -14.94 -4.73 -4.08
N GLU A 162 -14.13 -5.47 -4.82
CA GLU A 162 -14.58 -6.59 -5.64
C GLU A 162 -14.70 -7.85 -4.80
N ARG A 163 -15.65 -8.72 -5.16
CA ARG A 163 -15.79 -10.03 -4.52
C ARG A 163 -14.57 -10.90 -4.82
N GLY A 164 -14.12 -11.65 -3.83
CA GLY A 164 -13.11 -12.67 -4.02
C GLY A 164 -13.55 -13.74 -5.04
N LEU A 165 -12.59 -14.44 -5.64
CA LEU A 165 -12.84 -15.46 -6.66
C LEU A 165 -13.64 -16.66 -6.12
N THR A 166 -13.53 -16.95 -4.82
CA THR A 166 -14.06 -18.15 -4.17
C THR A 166 -15.06 -17.86 -3.05
N SER A 167 -15.35 -16.59 -2.73
CA SER A 167 -16.25 -16.21 -1.66
C SER A 167 -17.32 -15.23 -2.11
N ASN A 168 -18.51 -15.30 -1.50
CA ASN A 168 -19.57 -14.31 -1.68
C ASN A 168 -19.31 -13.02 -0.86
N CYS A 169 -18.28 -12.99 -0.02
CA CYS A 169 -17.88 -11.83 0.77
C CYS A 169 -17.03 -10.88 -0.05
N LEU A 170 -17.19 -9.58 0.22
CA LEU A 170 -16.22 -8.58 -0.17
C LEU A 170 -14.90 -8.90 0.56
N LEU A 171 -13.77 -8.77 -0.12
CA LEU A 171 -12.46 -9.21 0.39
C LEU A 171 -12.01 -8.50 1.68
N TYR A 172 -12.70 -7.46 2.10
CA TYR A 172 -12.38 -6.60 3.25
C TYR A 172 -13.60 -6.28 4.11
N THR A 173 -14.54 -7.21 4.24
CA THR A 173 -15.60 -7.11 5.25
C THR A 173 -15.29 -7.87 6.52
N SER A 174 -14.17 -8.59 6.58
CA SER A 174 -13.61 -9.03 7.85
C SER A 174 -12.66 -7.95 8.35
N ASP A 175 -13.16 -7.00 9.11
CA ASP A 175 -12.34 -6.27 10.05
C ASP A 175 -11.70 -7.31 10.98
N ALA A 176 -10.38 -7.23 11.13
CA ALA A 176 -9.69 -8.06 12.12
C ALA A 176 -10.16 -7.77 13.58
N ALA A 177 -11.02 -6.77 13.74
CA ALA A 177 -11.68 -6.43 14.99
C ALA A 177 -12.95 -7.26 15.27
N ASP A 178 -13.55 -7.94 14.28
CA ASP A 178 -14.77 -8.73 14.47
C ASP A 178 -14.50 -10.18 14.87
N GLU A 179 -13.25 -10.62 14.96
CA GLU A 179 -12.92 -11.99 15.38
C GLU A 179 -12.77 -12.16 16.91
N GLU A 180 -12.84 -11.10 17.71
CA GLU A 180 -12.72 -11.22 19.18
C GLU A 180 -14.03 -11.45 19.93
N ASP A 181 -15.20 -11.41 19.29
CA ASP A 181 -16.49 -11.53 19.95
C ASP A 181 -17.25 -12.85 19.73
N SER A 182 -16.57 -13.93 19.34
CA SER A 182 -17.21 -15.25 19.28
C SER A 182 -16.52 -16.29 20.15
N VAL A 183 -16.44 -16.03 21.46
CA VAL A 183 -16.21 -17.06 22.48
C VAL A 183 -17.26 -16.90 23.57
N ASP A 184 -18.37 -17.56 23.36
CA ASP A 184 -19.26 -18.08 24.41
C ASP A 184 -19.70 -19.50 24.02
#